data_457ffdfa551004c44cbde6d3ecf96ead
#
_entry.id   457ffdfa551004c44cbde6d3ecf96ead
#
_cell.length_a   1.000
_cell.length_b   1.000
_cell.length_c   1.000
_cell.angle_alpha   90.00
_cell.angle_beta   90.00
_cell.angle_gamma   90.00
#
_symmetry.space_group_name_H-M   'P 1'
#
loop_
_entity.id
_entity.type
_entity.pdbx_description
1 polymer ?
#
loop_
_entity_poly.entity_id
_entity_poly.type
_entity_poly.pdbx_seq_one_letter_code
_entity_poly.pdbx_strand_id
1 'polypeptide(L)'
;MHGGKDNYTYLTTAPIRRVIPTMAVPTIVGMLVTSLYVIADTFFVGQLDTQSTAAVGVVFPLMFFMQAFGFFFGHGSGNYISRELGARRHGNARRMAADGFFLSLFTGLTLMTLGLVFLHPLALLLGSTPTILPLTESYLSVSLLGMPFLMSSLTLNNQLRLQGNAAYAMVGIVTGAVLNVALDPFFIFLLDLKVQGAALATVIGQVVSFLLLFRMSHHEGNIGIYWRDFAPSWPAVKEIFYGGSPSMSRQGLLCVSTMLLNHAAGTWGDAAIAGMSIVGRITMLVMAVVIGLGQGFQPLCGFCYGAKLYSRLKRAWWFTTIVGTVFLLVVSGLGWLFSSELIALFRDDMEVVAVGVVALRWQLLTLPLCATMMSSNMLTQTCRKPWRANLLAASRNGLFFIPSILVLPCWLGLTGVEVCQSVSDLLAFIVTVPVMVYTFRELRA
;
A
#
# COMPACT_ATOMS: atom_id res chain seq x y z
N MET A 1 -9.60 -22.40 -7.21
CA MET A 1 -8.76 -23.19 -6.29
C MET A 1 -8.08 -24.28 -7.11
N HIS A 2 -6.76 -24.21 -7.28
CA HIS A 2 -5.99 -25.21 -8.02
C HIS A 2 -5.49 -26.26 -7.03
N GLY A 3 -6.37 -27.20 -6.63
CA GLY A 3 -5.99 -28.30 -5.77
C GLY A 3 -4.85 -29.11 -6.37
N GLY A 4 -3.71 -29.21 -5.68
CA GLY A 4 -2.66 -30.16 -5.95
C GLY A 4 -1.66 -29.84 -7.08
N LYS A 5 -1.74 -28.71 -7.78
CA LYS A 5 -0.69 -28.31 -8.72
C LYS A 5 0.39 -27.55 -7.99
N ASP A 6 1.64 -28.03 -8.11
CA ASP A 6 2.82 -27.34 -7.61
C ASP A 6 2.85 -25.89 -8.13
N ASN A 7 2.82 -24.91 -7.23
CA ASN A 7 2.88 -23.49 -7.56
C ASN A 7 4.09 -23.15 -8.42
N TYR A 8 5.19 -23.87 -8.24
CA TYR A 8 6.37 -23.73 -9.07
C TYR A 8 6.03 -23.98 -10.55
N THR A 9 5.46 -25.14 -10.87
CA THR A 9 5.10 -25.51 -12.24
C THR A 9 4.10 -24.52 -12.84
N TYR A 10 3.08 -24.13 -12.06
CA TYR A 10 2.10 -23.16 -12.52
C TYR A 10 2.71 -21.80 -12.86
N LEU A 11 3.52 -21.22 -11.97
CA LEU A 11 4.11 -19.89 -12.17
C LEU A 11 5.21 -19.89 -13.24
N THR A 12 5.95 -21.00 -13.43
CA THR A 12 7.07 -21.07 -14.38
C THR A 12 6.69 -21.54 -15.77
N THR A 13 5.57 -22.29 -15.93
CA THR A 13 5.23 -22.91 -17.23
C THR A 13 3.88 -22.49 -17.81
N ALA A 14 2.86 -22.20 -16.98
CA ALA A 14 1.54 -21.85 -17.47
C ALA A 14 1.51 -20.55 -18.27
N PRO A 15 0.57 -20.32 -19.20
CA PRO A 15 0.49 -19.11 -20.01
C PRO A 15 0.38 -17.85 -19.13
N ILE A 16 1.23 -16.83 -19.41
CA ILE A 16 1.29 -15.57 -18.66
C ILE A 16 -0.08 -14.89 -18.59
N ARG A 17 -0.85 -14.94 -19.70
CA ARG A 17 -2.20 -14.39 -19.79
C ARG A 17 -3.20 -15.02 -18.82
N ARG A 18 -2.90 -16.19 -18.28
CA ARG A 18 -3.71 -16.89 -17.28
C ARG A 18 -3.16 -16.68 -15.86
N VAL A 19 -1.84 -16.72 -15.72
CA VAL A 19 -1.18 -16.62 -14.41
C VAL A 19 -1.38 -15.23 -13.78
N ILE A 20 -1.11 -14.17 -14.55
CA ILE A 20 -1.17 -12.80 -14.01
C ILE A 20 -2.60 -12.46 -13.54
N PRO A 21 -3.68 -12.63 -14.31
CA PRO A 21 -5.02 -12.37 -13.81
C PRO A 21 -5.39 -13.20 -12.58
N THR A 22 -5.02 -14.50 -12.55
CA THR A 22 -5.30 -15.36 -11.40
C THR A 22 -4.66 -14.85 -10.11
N MET A 23 -3.49 -14.26 -10.19
CA MET A 23 -2.79 -13.64 -9.04
C MET A 23 -3.26 -12.21 -8.77
N ALA A 24 -3.53 -11.44 -9.83
CA ALA A 24 -3.87 -10.03 -9.73
C ALA A 24 -5.30 -9.78 -9.25
N VAL A 25 -6.29 -10.56 -9.73
CA VAL A 25 -7.70 -10.32 -9.36
C VAL A 25 -7.92 -10.40 -7.85
N PRO A 26 -7.47 -11.45 -7.12
CA PRO A 26 -7.61 -11.47 -5.67
C PRO A 26 -6.90 -10.28 -4.99
N THR A 27 -5.73 -9.89 -5.49
CA THR A 27 -4.97 -8.77 -4.93
C THR A 27 -5.66 -7.43 -5.19
N ILE A 28 -6.21 -7.23 -6.39
CA ILE A 28 -7.00 -6.03 -6.74
C ILE A 28 -8.24 -5.94 -5.83
N VAL A 29 -8.97 -7.04 -5.66
CA VAL A 29 -10.13 -7.09 -4.75
C VAL A 29 -9.72 -6.71 -3.33
N GLY A 30 -8.63 -7.28 -2.82
CA GLY A 30 -8.10 -6.94 -1.50
C GLY A 30 -7.75 -5.46 -1.37
N MET A 31 -7.09 -4.87 -2.38
CA MET A 31 -6.73 -3.45 -2.40
C MET A 31 -7.95 -2.53 -2.48
N LEU A 32 -8.94 -2.86 -3.32
CA LEU A 32 -10.17 -2.09 -3.42
C LEU A 32 -10.97 -2.13 -2.12
N VAL A 33 -11.13 -3.32 -1.53
CA VAL A 33 -11.84 -3.47 -0.25
C VAL A 33 -11.13 -2.69 0.86
N THR A 34 -9.79 -2.74 0.90
CA THR A 34 -9.00 -1.95 1.86
C THR A 34 -9.19 -0.44 1.65
N SER A 35 -9.25 0.03 0.41
CA SER A 35 -9.50 1.44 0.12
C SER A 35 -10.92 1.86 0.51
N LEU A 36 -11.90 1.01 0.24
CA LEU A 36 -13.30 1.28 0.58
C LEU A 36 -13.54 1.28 2.09
N TYR A 37 -12.89 0.37 2.85
CA TYR A 37 -13.05 0.38 4.30
C TYR A 37 -12.48 1.65 4.95
N VAL A 38 -11.37 2.18 4.46
CA VAL A 38 -10.82 3.46 4.94
C VAL A 38 -11.80 4.61 4.72
N ILE A 39 -12.50 4.61 3.57
CA ILE A 39 -13.53 5.60 3.28
C ILE A 39 -14.73 5.42 4.23
N ALA A 40 -15.18 4.18 4.46
CA ALA A 40 -16.29 3.88 5.35
C ALA A 40 -16.01 4.26 6.81
N ASP A 41 -14.83 3.90 7.32
CA ASP A 41 -14.39 4.26 8.68
C ASP A 41 -14.36 5.79 8.87
N THR A 42 -13.81 6.53 7.91
CA THR A 42 -13.82 8.00 7.90
C THR A 42 -15.26 8.55 7.89
N PHE A 43 -16.18 7.92 7.16
CA PHE A 43 -17.58 8.32 7.10
C PHE A 43 -18.27 8.14 8.45
N PHE A 44 -18.13 6.99 9.12
CA PHE A 44 -18.73 6.73 10.42
C PHE A 44 -18.20 7.66 11.52
N VAL A 45 -16.88 7.83 11.57
CA VAL A 45 -16.27 8.77 12.52
C VAL A 45 -16.70 10.21 12.25
N GLY A 46 -16.85 10.59 10.98
CA GLY A 46 -17.33 11.91 10.58
C GLY A 46 -18.76 12.24 11.00
N GLN A 47 -19.57 11.24 11.35
CA GLN A 47 -20.93 11.42 11.90
C GLN A 47 -20.96 11.71 13.41
N LEU A 48 -19.84 11.54 14.11
CA LEU A 48 -19.75 11.91 15.53
C LEU A 48 -19.75 13.44 15.68
N ASP A 49 -18.76 13.99 16.26
CA ASP A 49 -18.55 15.43 16.41
C ASP A 49 -17.21 15.87 15.78
N THR A 50 -17.03 17.19 15.64
CA THR A 50 -15.82 17.75 15.03
C THR A 50 -14.57 17.41 15.83
N GLN A 51 -14.65 17.33 17.15
CA GLN A 51 -13.50 17.03 18.02
C GLN A 51 -13.08 15.56 17.86
N SER A 52 -14.04 14.63 17.80
CA SER A 52 -13.80 13.20 17.55
C SER A 52 -13.16 12.97 16.18
N THR A 53 -13.69 13.63 15.15
CA THR A 53 -13.13 13.55 13.79
C THR A 53 -11.71 14.09 13.74
N ALA A 54 -11.44 15.21 14.40
CA ALA A 54 -10.11 15.79 14.49
C ALA A 54 -9.12 14.87 15.25
N ALA A 55 -9.55 14.28 16.36
CA ALA A 55 -8.74 13.36 17.16
C ALA A 55 -8.31 12.12 16.34
N VAL A 56 -9.23 11.51 15.60
CA VAL A 56 -8.91 10.39 14.70
C VAL A 56 -7.98 10.83 13.56
N GLY A 57 -8.25 11.99 12.96
CA GLY A 57 -7.43 12.55 11.89
C GLY A 57 -5.97 12.76 12.28
N VAL A 58 -5.71 13.19 13.50
CA VAL A 58 -4.37 13.38 14.07
C VAL A 58 -3.58 12.06 14.18
N VAL A 59 -4.28 10.93 14.36
CA VAL A 59 -3.63 9.60 14.48
C VAL A 59 -3.34 8.94 13.13
N PHE A 60 -3.95 9.37 12.02
CA PHE A 60 -3.74 8.78 10.70
C PHE A 60 -2.27 8.63 10.27
N PRO A 61 -1.37 9.60 10.47
CA PRO A 61 0.05 9.43 10.12
C PRO A 61 0.70 8.24 10.81
N LEU A 62 0.32 7.95 12.05
CA LEU A 62 0.82 6.79 12.77
C LEU A 62 0.33 5.48 12.13
N MET A 63 -0.93 5.43 11.68
CA MET A 63 -1.48 4.26 10.98
C MET A 63 -0.71 3.96 9.68
N PHE A 64 -0.37 4.98 8.90
CA PHE A 64 0.48 4.81 7.71
C PHE A 64 1.89 4.33 8.06
N PHE A 65 2.45 4.83 9.16
CA PHE A 65 3.74 4.37 9.66
C PHE A 65 3.72 2.89 10.05
N MET A 66 2.68 2.46 10.75
CA MET A 66 2.48 1.05 11.10
C MET A 66 2.37 0.16 9.85
N GLN A 67 1.60 0.59 8.85
CA GLN A 67 1.49 -0.11 7.56
C GLN A 67 2.83 -0.17 6.82
N ALA A 68 3.64 0.89 6.87
CA ALA A 68 4.94 0.93 6.24
C ALA A 68 5.88 -0.17 6.76
N PHE A 69 5.88 -0.41 8.08
CA PHE A 69 6.63 -1.52 8.68
C PHE A 69 6.07 -2.89 8.30
N GLY A 70 4.74 -3.05 8.27
CA GLY A 70 4.13 -4.29 7.80
C GLY A 70 4.51 -4.63 6.36
N PHE A 71 4.53 -3.64 5.47
CA PHE A 71 4.99 -3.81 4.10
C PHE A 71 6.51 -4.01 4.01
N PHE A 72 7.29 -3.38 4.89
CA PHE A 72 8.74 -3.58 4.96
C PHE A 72 9.08 -5.05 5.23
N PHE A 73 8.55 -5.64 6.29
CA PHE A 73 8.79 -7.05 6.59
C PHE A 73 8.12 -7.97 5.57
N GLY A 74 6.90 -7.64 5.15
CA GLY A 74 6.13 -8.45 4.22
C GLY A 74 6.75 -8.56 2.83
N HIS A 75 7.10 -7.45 2.19
CA HIS A 75 7.77 -7.46 0.89
C HIS A 75 9.24 -7.90 1.02
N GLY A 76 9.91 -7.53 2.11
CA GLY A 76 11.29 -7.93 2.37
C GLY A 76 11.45 -9.44 2.41
N SER A 77 10.73 -10.10 3.29
CA SER A 77 10.75 -11.56 3.41
C SER A 77 10.08 -12.25 2.21
N GLY A 78 8.92 -11.76 1.76
CA GLY A 78 8.16 -12.39 0.70
C GLY A 78 8.87 -12.41 -0.65
N ASN A 79 9.55 -11.33 -1.05
CA ASN A 79 10.35 -11.29 -2.28
C ASN A 79 11.51 -12.29 -2.22
N TYR A 80 12.15 -12.46 -1.08
CA TYR A 80 13.17 -13.48 -0.89
C TYR A 80 12.56 -14.88 -1.02
N ILE A 81 11.45 -15.14 -0.34
CA ILE A 81 10.74 -16.42 -0.39
C ILE A 81 10.40 -16.79 -1.84
N SER A 82 9.83 -15.87 -2.62
CA SER A 82 9.47 -16.16 -4.01
C SER A 82 10.67 -16.51 -4.88
N ARG A 83 11.81 -15.86 -4.68
CA ARG A 83 13.08 -16.20 -5.40
C ARG A 83 13.63 -17.56 -5.00
N GLU A 84 13.64 -17.87 -3.70
CA GLU A 84 14.15 -19.17 -3.21
C GLU A 84 13.24 -20.33 -3.61
N LEU A 85 11.93 -20.14 -3.63
CA LEU A 85 11.00 -21.12 -4.18
C LEU A 85 11.19 -21.32 -5.68
N GLY A 86 11.44 -20.23 -6.42
CA GLY A 86 11.84 -20.31 -7.84
C GLY A 86 13.15 -21.04 -8.07
N ALA A 87 14.09 -20.97 -7.14
CA ALA A 87 15.33 -21.72 -7.13
C ALA A 87 15.21 -23.14 -6.51
N ARG A 88 14.00 -23.54 -6.09
CA ARG A 88 13.70 -24.81 -5.39
C ARG A 88 14.43 -24.98 -4.05
N ARG A 89 14.74 -23.90 -3.36
CA ARG A 89 15.42 -23.89 -2.05
C ARG A 89 14.42 -23.70 -0.91
N HIS A 90 13.59 -24.70 -0.68
CA HIS A 90 12.49 -24.63 0.30
C HIS A 90 12.96 -24.37 1.74
N GLY A 91 14.15 -24.86 2.14
CA GLY A 91 14.69 -24.62 3.49
C GLY A 91 14.96 -23.13 3.77
N ASN A 92 15.55 -22.42 2.82
CA ASN A 92 15.80 -20.98 2.95
C ASN A 92 14.50 -20.18 2.97
N ALA A 93 13.53 -20.56 2.13
CA ALA A 93 12.22 -19.92 2.09
C ALA A 93 11.48 -20.07 3.44
N ARG A 94 11.55 -21.27 4.07
CA ARG A 94 10.94 -21.54 5.37
C ARG A 94 11.55 -20.69 6.48
N ARG A 95 12.88 -20.63 6.56
CA ARG A 95 13.58 -19.77 7.55
C ARG A 95 13.22 -18.31 7.38
N MET A 96 13.26 -17.80 6.16
CA MET A 96 12.91 -16.40 5.88
C MET A 96 11.44 -16.07 6.21
N ALA A 97 10.53 -17.03 6.03
CA ALA A 97 9.13 -16.85 6.41
C ALA A 97 9.00 -16.68 7.93
N ALA A 98 9.67 -17.51 8.71
CA ALA A 98 9.70 -17.38 10.16
C ALA A 98 10.41 -16.10 10.61
N ASP A 99 11.59 -15.80 10.05
CA ASP A 99 12.34 -14.58 10.41
C ASP A 99 11.53 -13.32 10.11
N GLY A 100 10.94 -13.20 8.92
CA GLY A 100 10.13 -12.05 8.56
C GLY A 100 8.90 -11.87 9.45
N PHE A 101 8.22 -12.96 9.78
CA PHE A 101 7.03 -12.95 10.64
C PHE A 101 7.39 -12.55 12.08
N PHE A 102 8.33 -13.25 12.71
CA PHE A 102 8.65 -12.98 14.11
C PHE A 102 9.33 -11.62 14.31
N LEU A 103 10.20 -11.19 13.40
CA LEU A 103 10.76 -9.84 13.44
C LEU A 103 9.67 -8.77 13.31
N SER A 104 8.69 -8.96 12.44
CA SER A 104 7.53 -8.08 12.33
C SER A 104 6.71 -8.03 13.61
N LEU A 105 6.41 -9.19 14.18
CA LEU A 105 5.66 -9.32 15.44
C LEU A 105 6.39 -8.64 16.60
N PHE A 106 7.68 -8.92 16.77
CA PHE A 106 8.47 -8.31 17.85
C PHE A 106 8.63 -6.80 17.68
N THR A 107 8.83 -6.33 16.45
CA THR A 107 8.86 -4.89 16.15
C THR A 107 7.50 -4.26 16.49
N GLY A 108 6.40 -4.89 16.12
CA GLY A 108 5.05 -4.44 16.44
C GLY A 108 4.79 -4.39 17.96
N LEU A 109 5.20 -5.41 18.71
CA LEU A 109 5.10 -5.44 20.16
C LEU A 109 5.96 -4.36 20.83
N THR A 110 7.18 -4.16 20.34
CA THR A 110 8.09 -3.12 20.85
C THR A 110 7.50 -1.73 20.62
N LEU A 111 7.06 -1.44 19.40
CA LEU A 111 6.46 -0.15 19.06
C LEU A 111 5.13 0.08 19.80
N MET A 112 4.31 -0.96 19.98
CA MET A 112 3.10 -0.90 20.81
C MET A 112 3.44 -0.52 22.25
N THR A 113 4.41 -1.22 22.86
CA THR A 113 4.83 -0.96 24.24
C THR A 113 5.39 0.45 24.40
N LEU A 114 6.27 0.88 23.51
CA LEU A 114 6.81 2.24 23.51
C LEU A 114 5.71 3.29 23.32
N GLY A 115 4.77 3.06 22.38
CA GLY A 115 3.65 3.94 22.13
C GLY A 115 2.72 4.07 23.35
N LEU A 116 2.45 2.97 24.06
CA LEU A 116 1.63 2.99 25.28
C LEU A 116 2.34 3.66 26.46
N VAL A 117 3.65 3.43 26.63
CA VAL A 117 4.44 4.08 27.69
C VAL A 117 4.55 5.58 27.46
N PHE A 118 4.73 6.00 26.21
CA PHE A 118 4.84 7.40 25.82
C PHE A 118 3.56 7.94 25.16
N LEU A 119 2.39 7.48 25.60
CA LEU A 119 1.10 7.79 24.97
C LEU A 119 0.85 9.30 24.90
N HIS A 120 1.01 10.01 26.01
CA HIS A 120 0.81 11.45 26.09
C HIS A 120 1.78 12.26 25.20
N PRO A 121 3.11 12.07 25.29
CA PRO A 121 4.05 12.72 24.38
C PRO A 121 3.80 12.38 22.91
N LEU A 122 3.39 11.14 22.61
CA LEU A 122 3.09 10.70 21.25
C LEU A 122 1.87 11.43 20.68
N ALA A 123 0.80 11.56 21.47
CA ALA A 123 -0.41 12.30 21.07
C ALA A 123 -0.08 13.77 20.77
N LEU A 124 0.73 14.41 21.59
CA LEU A 124 1.22 15.79 21.36
C LEU A 124 2.10 15.89 20.10
N LEU A 125 3.02 14.95 19.91
CA LEU A 125 3.88 14.89 18.72
C LEU A 125 3.08 14.75 17.43
N LEU A 126 1.97 14.00 17.45
CA LEU A 126 1.06 13.85 16.32
C LEU A 126 0.25 15.13 16.02
N GLY A 127 0.30 16.13 16.90
CA GLY A 127 -0.36 17.42 16.71
C GLY A 127 -1.69 17.57 17.44
N SER A 128 -1.95 16.78 18.48
CA SER A 128 -3.15 16.91 19.30
C SER A 128 -3.15 18.23 20.07
N THR A 129 -4.28 18.95 20.00
CA THR A 129 -4.51 20.16 20.80
C THR A 129 -5.03 19.80 22.19
N PRO A 130 -4.91 20.70 23.21
CA PRO A 130 -5.43 20.43 24.55
C PRO A 130 -6.90 20.02 24.59
N THR A 131 -7.70 20.51 23.65
CA THR A 131 -9.15 20.22 23.55
C THR A 131 -9.44 18.79 23.10
N ILE A 132 -8.68 18.26 22.18
CA ILE A 132 -8.90 16.91 21.60
C ILE A 132 -7.98 15.85 22.21
N LEU A 133 -7.02 16.24 23.04
CA LEU A 133 -6.02 15.36 23.62
C LEU A 133 -6.61 14.12 24.34
N PRO A 134 -7.64 14.24 25.20
CA PRO A 134 -8.25 13.08 25.84
C PRO A 134 -8.85 12.09 24.83
N LEU A 135 -9.48 12.60 23.77
CA LEU A 135 -10.05 11.77 22.70
C LEU A 135 -8.96 11.12 21.85
N THR A 136 -7.89 11.85 21.56
CA THR A 136 -6.72 11.33 20.83
C THR A 136 -6.05 10.21 21.62
N GLU A 137 -5.81 10.39 22.91
CA GLU A 137 -5.22 9.36 23.77
C GLU A 137 -6.11 8.12 23.88
N SER A 138 -7.41 8.34 23.98
CA SER A 138 -8.41 7.26 24.04
C SER A 138 -8.42 6.42 22.76
N TYR A 139 -8.44 7.06 21.59
CA TYR A 139 -8.35 6.37 20.29
C TYR A 139 -6.99 5.70 20.09
N LEU A 140 -5.92 6.42 20.41
CA LEU A 140 -4.53 5.97 20.21
C LEU A 140 -4.18 4.76 21.06
N SER A 141 -4.61 4.74 22.34
CA SER A 141 -4.33 3.62 23.25
C SER A 141 -4.92 2.30 22.74
N VAL A 142 -6.14 2.34 22.22
CA VAL A 142 -6.79 1.16 21.63
C VAL A 142 -6.13 0.79 20.30
N SER A 143 -5.87 1.76 19.44
CA SER A 143 -5.28 1.53 18.12
C SER A 143 -3.87 0.92 18.20
N LEU A 144 -3.07 1.31 19.20
CA LEU A 144 -1.74 0.76 19.45
C LEU A 144 -1.78 -0.75 19.77
N LEU A 145 -2.83 -1.23 20.44
CA LEU A 145 -2.99 -2.67 20.71
C LEU A 145 -3.14 -3.50 19.44
N GLY A 146 -3.66 -2.90 18.37
CA GLY A 146 -3.76 -3.53 17.06
C GLY A 146 -2.44 -3.61 16.28
N MET A 147 -1.42 -2.83 16.67
CA MET A 147 -0.18 -2.67 15.91
C MET A 147 0.56 -3.99 15.61
N PRO A 148 0.83 -4.88 16.57
CA PRO A 148 1.49 -6.15 16.27
C PRO A 148 0.67 -7.05 15.35
N PHE A 149 -0.66 -7.03 15.46
CA PHE A 149 -1.56 -7.80 14.60
C PHE A 149 -1.61 -7.23 13.18
N LEU A 150 -1.69 -5.91 13.02
CA LEU A 150 -1.66 -5.26 11.71
C LEU A 150 -0.36 -5.56 10.97
N MET A 151 0.80 -5.34 11.62
CA MET A 151 2.10 -5.56 11.02
C MET A 151 2.30 -7.02 10.63
N SER A 152 1.95 -7.95 11.51
CA SER A 152 2.05 -9.38 11.25
C SER A 152 1.08 -9.85 10.18
N SER A 153 -0.15 -9.33 10.14
CA SER A 153 -1.13 -9.61 9.08
C SER A 153 -0.62 -9.19 7.72
N LEU A 154 -0.08 -7.98 7.58
CA LEU A 154 0.49 -7.49 6.33
C LEU A 154 1.71 -8.31 5.90
N THR A 155 2.52 -8.75 6.86
CA THR A 155 3.65 -9.64 6.60
C THR A 155 3.19 -10.99 6.06
N LEU A 156 2.24 -11.65 6.73
CA LEU A 156 1.66 -12.92 6.30
C LEU A 156 0.95 -12.81 4.95
N ASN A 157 0.19 -11.74 4.75
CA ASN A 157 -0.49 -11.47 3.47
C ASN A 157 0.51 -11.43 2.30
N ASN A 158 1.59 -10.67 2.45
CA ASN A 158 2.61 -10.55 1.41
C ASN A 158 3.38 -11.87 1.22
N GLN A 159 3.71 -12.58 2.30
CA GLN A 159 4.37 -13.88 2.21
C GLN A 159 3.50 -14.91 1.49
N LEU A 160 2.20 -15.04 1.83
CA LEU A 160 1.26 -15.95 1.17
C LEU A 160 1.11 -15.62 -0.32
N ARG A 161 0.93 -14.35 -0.64
CA ARG A 161 0.81 -13.88 -2.02
C ARG A 161 2.07 -14.20 -2.83
N LEU A 162 3.24 -13.94 -2.28
CA LEU A 162 4.54 -14.14 -2.94
C LEU A 162 4.95 -15.62 -3.04
N GLN A 163 4.30 -16.52 -2.31
CA GLN A 163 4.33 -17.96 -2.52
C GLN A 163 3.44 -18.43 -3.68
N GLY A 164 2.65 -17.54 -4.29
CA GLY A 164 1.70 -17.87 -5.36
C GLY A 164 0.27 -18.12 -4.88
N ASN A 165 -0.04 -17.83 -3.63
CA ASN A 165 -1.37 -18.10 -3.02
C ASN A 165 -2.12 -16.79 -2.72
N ALA A 166 -2.30 -15.95 -3.76
CA ALA A 166 -2.96 -14.65 -3.65
C ALA A 166 -4.41 -14.72 -3.12
N ALA A 167 -5.12 -15.81 -3.41
CA ALA A 167 -6.49 -16.01 -2.92
C ALA A 167 -6.56 -16.12 -1.39
N TYR A 168 -5.64 -16.87 -0.78
CA TYR A 168 -5.57 -16.96 0.69
C TYR A 168 -5.21 -15.61 1.32
N ALA A 169 -4.27 -14.89 0.70
CA ALA A 169 -3.90 -13.55 1.13
C ALA A 169 -5.10 -12.58 1.09
N MET A 170 -5.92 -12.63 0.02
CA MET A 170 -7.12 -11.83 -0.12
C MET A 170 -8.15 -12.14 0.97
N VAL A 171 -8.46 -13.40 1.21
CA VAL A 171 -9.51 -13.80 2.18
C VAL A 171 -9.22 -13.22 3.56
N GLY A 172 -7.98 -13.29 4.04
CA GLY A 172 -7.63 -12.73 5.35
C GLY A 172 -7.85 -11.23 5.45
N ILE A 173 -7.38 -10.47 4.47
CA ILE A 173 -7.51 -8.99 4.45
C ILE A 173 -8.97 -8.56 4.27
N VAL A 174 -9.67 -9.17 3.30
CA VAL A 174 -11.08 -8.82 3.00
C VAL A 174 -11.98 -9.12 4.21
N THR A 175 -11.80 -10.27 4.86
CA THR A 175 -12.60 -10.61 6.04
C THR A 175 -12.39 -9.60 7.17
N GLY A 176 -11.14 -9.21 7.44
CA GLY A 176 -10.85 -8.19 8.46
C GLY A 176 -11.46 -6.83 8.14
N ALA A 177 -11.38 -6.39 6.88
CA ALA A 177 -11.95 -5.13 6.42
C ALA A 177 -13.47 -5.11 6.47
N VAL A 178 -14.14 -6.18 6.00
CA VAL A 178 -15.60 -6.30 6.05
C VAL A 178 -16.11 -6.33 7.49
N LEU A 179 -15.41 -7.07 8.36
CA LEU A 179 -15.75 -7.13 9.78
C LEU A 179 -15.61 -5.76 10.45
N ASN A 180 -14.55 -5.01 10.15
CA ASN A 180 -14.37 -3.65 10.65
C ASN A 180 -15.56 -2.76 10.27
N VAL A 181 -15.94 -2.69 8.99
CA VAL A 181 -17.07 -1.89 8.51
C VAL A 181 -18.39 -2.30 9.16
N ALA A 182 -18.59 -3.59 9.45
CA ALA A 182 -19.79 -4.08 10.12
C ALA A 182 -19.81 -3.74 11.61
N LEU A 183 -18.64 -3.72 12.26
CA LEU A 183 -18.51 -3.43 13.70
C LEU A 183 -18.49 -1.94 14.02
N ASP A 184 -18.09 -1.08 13.08
CA ASP A 184 -18.05 0.37 13.29
C ASP A 184 -19.38 0.93 13.81
N PRO A 185 -20.54 0.77 13.10
CA PRO A 185 -21.80 1.30 13.59
C PRO A 185 -22.25 0.65 14.91
N PHE A 186 -21.90 -0.62 15.13
CA PHE A 186 -22.23 -1.33 16.36
C PHE A 186 -21.51 -0.74 17.58
N PHE A 187 -20.19 -0.53 17.49
CA PHE A 187 -19.42 0.01 18.61
C PHE A 187 -19.57 1.53 18.75
N ILE A 188 -19.65 2.26 17.65
CA ILE A 188 -19.72 3.71 17.66
C ILE A 188 -21.08 4.19 18.18
N PHE A 189 -22.17 3.66 17.62
CA PHE A 189 -23.54 4.18 17.86
C PHE A 189 -24.34 3.32 18.83
N LEU A 190 -24.33 1.99 18.66
CA LEU A 190 -25.18 1.12 19.49
C LEU A 190 -24.65 0.98 20.92
N LEU A 191 -23.31 0.85 21.08
CA LEU A 191 -22.65 0.78 22.39
C LEU A 191 -22.17 2.15 22.89
N ASP A 192 -22.39 3.22 22.13
CA ASP A 192 -21.99 4.62 22.44
C ASP A 192 -20.51 4.77 22.87
N LEU A 193 -19.63 3.93 22.30
CA LEU A 193 -18.19 3.99 22.59
C LEU A 193 -17.48 5.09 21.78
N LYS A 194 -18.22 5.78 20.87
CA LYS A 194 -17.70 6.89 20.06
C LYS A 194 -16.37 6.56 19.40
N VAL A 195 -15.36 7.39 19.66
CA VAL A 195 -14.00 7.26 19.07
C VAL A 195 -13.31 5.95 19.46
N GLN A 196 -13.48 5.50 20.71
CA GLN A 196 -12.96 4.20 21.15
C GLN A 196 -13.61 3.03 20.40
N GLY A 197 -14.89 3.17 20.05
CA GLY A 197 -15.62 2.18 19.27
C GLY A 197 -15.02 1.95 17.88
N ALA A 198 -14.66 3.02 17.17
CA ALA A 198 -13.98 2.95 15.88
C ALA A 198 -12.62 2.27 16.01
N ALA A 199 -11.81 2.64 17.01
CA ALA A 199 -10.54 1.99 17.27
C ALA A 199 -10.68 0.49 17.57
N LEU A 200 -11.68 0.14 18.40
CA LEU A 200 -11.94 -1.24 18.78
C LEU A 200 -12.38 -2.11 17.59
N ALA A 201 -13.27 -1.58 16.73
CA ALA A 201 -13.69 -2.25 15.50
C ALA A 201 -12.48 -2.55 14.58
N THR A 202 -11.61 -1.55 14.43
CA THR A 202 -10.38 -1.68 13.65
C THR A 202 -9.45 -2.77 14.22
N VAL A 203 -9.21 -2.75 15.52
CA VAL A 203 -8.34 -3.75 16.19
C VAL A 203 -8.92 -5.16 16.07
N ILE A 204 -10.23 -5.33 16.27
CA ILE A 204 -10.88 -6.64 16.10
C ILE A 204 -10.73 -7.14 14.65
N GLY A 205 -10.94 -6.27 13.65
CA GLY A 205 -10.72 -6.60 12.26
C GLY A 205 -9.28 -7.03 11.97
N GLN A 206 -8.29 -6.36 12.56
CA GLN A 206 -6.86 -6.70 12.46
C GLN A 206 -6.53 -8.03 13.12
N VAL A 207 -7.07 -8.31 14.30
CA VAL A 207 -6.87 -9.59 15.01
C VAL A 207 -7.48 -10.74 14.21
N VAL A 208 -8.70 -10.59 13.71
CA VAL A 208 -9.35 -11.63 12.88
C VAL A 208 -8.59 -11.87 11.58
N SER A 209 -8.16 -10.80 10.91
CA SER A 209 -7.30 -10.90 9.72
C SER A 209 -6.01 -11.67 10.04
N PHE A 210 -5.34 -11.32 11.15
CA PHE A 210 -4.13 -12.00 11.61
C PHE A 210 -4.36 -13.50 11.84
N LEU A 211 -5.39 -13.87 12.59
CA LEU A 211 -5.70 -15.27 12.91
C LEU A 211 -6.02 -16.09 11.66
N LEU A 212 -6.78 -15.51 10.72
CA LEU A 212 -7.11 -16.16 9.46
C LEU A 212 -5.87 -16.37 8.59
N LEU A 213 -5.04 -15.34 8.42
CA LEU A 213 -3.81 -15.42 7.63
C LEU A 213 -2.80 -16.39 8.25
N PHE A 214 -2.68 -16.39 9.57
CA PHE A 214 -1.83 -17.35 10.30
C PHE A 214 -2.33 -18.78 10.10
N ARG A 215 -3.63 -19.03 10.22
CA ARG A 215 -4.22 -20.35 9.93
C ARG A 215 -3.99 -20.76 8.48
N MET A 216 -4.14 -19.81 7.53
CA MET A 216 -3.94 -20.09 6.10
C MET A 216 -2.47 -20.34 5.75
N SER A 217 -1.52 -19.78 6.48
CA SER A 217 -0.11 -20.10 6.28
C SER A 217 0.22 -21.56 6.61
N HIS A 218 -0.54 -22.20 7.49
CA HIS A 218 -0.39 -23.62 7.86
C HIS A 218 -1.23 -24.57 6.99
N HIS A 219 -1.95 -24.04 5.98
CA HIS A 219 -2.68 -24.89 5.07
C HIS A 219 -1.73 -25.62 4.10
N GLU A 220 -2.12 -26.82 3.66
CA GLU A 220 -1.34 -27.63 2.72
C GLU A 220 -0.92 -26.83 1.47
N GLY A 221 0.33 -26.94 1.10
CA GLY A 221 0.93 -26.21 -0.02
C GLY A 221 1.50 -24.83 0.30
N ASN A 222 1.33 -24.34 1.53
CA ASN A 222 1.93 -23.11 2.03
C ASN A 222 3.11 -23.38 2.95
N ILE A 223 3.95 -22.37 3.15
CA ILE A 223 5.03 -22.41 4.14
C ILE A 223 4.44 -22.05 5.51
N GLY A 224 4.32 -23.03 6.40
CA GLY A 224 3.90 -22.80 7.78
C GLY A 224 4.96 -22.02 8.57
N ILE A 225 4.49 -21.19 9.50
CA ILE A 225 5.35 -20.40 10.40
C ILE A 225 5.57 -21.19 11.69
N TYR A 226 6.82 -21.57 11.94
CA TYR A 226 7.18 -22.32 13.15
C TYR A 226 8.32 -21.63 13.88
N TRP A 227 8.26 -21.61 15.21
CA TRP A 227 9.31 -21.04 16.05
C TRP A 227 10.67 -21.71 15.85
N ARG A 228 10.70 -23.01 15.58
CA ARG A 228 11.92 -23.78 15.32
C ARG A 228 12.70 -23.32 14.08
N ASP A 229 12.01 -22.67 13.13
CA ASP A 229 12.60 -22.15 11.89
C ASP A 229 13.10 -20.71 12.06
N PHE A 230 12.82 -20.08 13.20
CA PHE A 230 13.27 -18.72 13.52
C PHE A 230 14.76 -18.75 13.88
N ALA A 231 15.57 -18.25 12.99
CA ALA A 231 17.02 -18.18 13.16
C ALA A 231 17.54 -16.89 12.48
N PRO A 232 17.23 -15.71 13.07
CA PRO A 232 17.59 -14.44 12.48
C PRO A 232 19.11 -14.32 12.36
N SER A 233 19.56 -13.98 11.17
CA SER A 233 20.96 -13.75 10.86
C SER A 233 21.14 -12.40 10.18
N TRP A 234 22.31 -11.81 10.29
CA TRP A 234 22.57 -10.54 9.61
C TRP A 234 22.31 -10.58 8.10
N PRO A 235 22.69 -11.64 7.35
CA PRO A 235 22.31 -11.80 5.96
C PRO A 235 20.79 -11.82 5.73
N ALA A 236 20.01 -12.48 6.60
CA ALA A 236 18.55 -12.51 6.49
C ALA A 236 17.93 -11.13 6.71
N VAL A 237 18.38 -10.40 7.73
CA VAL A 237 17.95 -9.02 8.00
C VAL A 237 18.27 -8.10 6.82
N LYS A 238 19.47 -8.25 6.23
CA LYS A 238 19.90 -7.47 5.05
C LYS A 238 19.01 -7.75 3.83
N GLU A 239 18.60 -9.01 3.62
CA GLU A 239 17.66 -9.36 2.54
C GLU A 239 16.27 -8.76 2.77
N ILE A 240 15.78 -8.77 4.02
CA ILE A 240 14.52 -8.10 4.38
C ILE A 240 14.63 -6.60 4.10
N PHE A 241 15.74 -5.98 4.46
CA PHE A 241 15.98 -4.56 4.19
C PHE A 241 16.00 -4.26 2.69
N TYR A 242 16.69 -5.06 1.88
CA TYR A 242 16.77 -4.87 0.44
C TYR A 242 15.42 -5.00 -0.26
N GLY A 243 14.60 -5.96 0.17
CA GLY A 243 13.28 -6.18 -0.40
C GLY A 243 12.19 -5.27 0.19
N GLY A 244 12.35 -4.80 1.43
CA GLY A 244 11.35 -4.05 2.16
C GLY A 244 11.49 -2.53 2.07
N SER A 245 12.73 -2.01 2.00
CA SER A 245 12.99 -0.56 2.01
C SER A 245 12.27 0.21 0.88
N PRO A 246 12.09 -0.30 -0.35
CA PRO A 246 11.34 0.44 -1.36
C PRO A 246 9.87 0.63 -1.00
N SER A 247 9.27 -0.35 -0.35
CA SER A 247 7.87 -0.25 0.09
C SER A 247 7.71 0.71 1.26
N MET A 248 8.65 0.69 2.20
CA MET A 248 8.68 1.64 3.32
C MET A 248 8.89 3.07 2.82
N SER A 249 9.85 3.28 1.91
CA SER A 249 10.10 4.60 1.30
C SER A 249 8.87 5.12 0.57
N ARG A 250 8.21 4.28 -0.23
CA ARG A 250 7.00 4.66 -0.97
C ARG A 250 5.87 5.09 -0.02
N GLN A 251 5.63 4.34 1.05
CA GLN A 251 4.55 4.62 2.00
C GLN A 251 4.86 5.86 2.85
N GLY A 252 6.09 5.99 3.34
CA GLY A 252 6.52 7.15 4.11
C GLY A 252 6.50 8.43 3.29
N LEU A 253 7.00 8.40 2.06
CA LEU A 253 6.98 9.56 1.17
C LEU A 253 5.56 9.94 0.74
N LEU A 254 4.66 8.98 0.57
CA LEU A 254 3.24 9.28 0.30
C LEU A 254 2.62 10.09 1.46
N CYS A 255 2.91 9.72 2.71
CA CYS A 255 2.45 10.46 3.88
C CYS A 255 2.98 11.90 3.88
N VAL A 256 4.29 12.08 3.70
CA VAL A 256 4.92 13.41 3.65
C VAL A 256 4.36 14.26 2.50
N SER A 257 4.20 13.66 1.32
CA SER A 257 3.66 14.36 0.14
C SER A 257 2.24 14.84 0.36
N THR A 258 1.40 14.01 0.98
CA THR A 258 0.02 14.40 1.30
C THR A 258 -0.04 15.56 2.29
N MET A 259 0.84 15.56 3.30
CA MET A 259 0.93 16.67 4.26
C MET A 259 1.37 17.97 3.56
N LEU A 260 2.37 17.92 2.70
CA LEU A 260 2.85 19.08 1.94
C LEU A 260 1.80 19.59 0.96
N LEU A 261 1.08 18.69 0.29
CA LEU A 261 -0.01 19.04 -0.62
C LEU A 261 -1.13 19.78 0.12
N ASN A 262 -1.55 19.26 1.26
CA ASN A 262 -2.59 19.88 2.07
C ASN A 262 -2.16 21.26 2.60
N HIS A 263 -0.90 21.38 3.01
CA HIS A 263 -0.36 22.66 3.45
C HIS A 263 -0.32 23.68 2.31
N ALA A 264 0.17 23.27 1.13
CA ALA A 264 0.23 24.15 -0.04
C ALA A 264 -1.18 24.53 -0.55
N ALA A 265 -2.13 23.59 -0.59
CA ALA A 265 -3.51 23.88 -0.97
C ALA A 265 -4.20 24.82 0.05
N GLY A 266 -3.88 24.68 1.34
CA GLY A 266 -4.42 25.52 2.42
C GLY A 266 -4.13 27.00 2.28
N THR A 267 -3.06 27.39 1.60
CA THR A 267 -2.75 28.80 1.31
C THR A 267 -3.75 29.45 0.35
N TRP A 268 -4.53 28.62 -0.39
CA TRP A 268 -5.52 29.04 -1.39
C TRP A 268 -6.98 28.85 -0.89
N GLY A 269 -7.15 28.49 0.37
CA GLY A 269 -8.44 28.34 1.02
C GLY A 269 -8.96 26.90 1.12
N ASP A 270 -10.09 26.76 1.84
CA ASP A 270 -10.67 25.45 2.17
C ASP A 270 -11.19 24.70 0.93
N ALA A 271 -11.67 25.44 -0.08
CA ALA A 271 -12.14 24.86 -1.33
C ALA A 271 -11.00 24.15 -2.11
N ALA A 272 -9.78 24.69 -2.07
CA ALA A 272 -8.60 24.08 -2.67
C ALA A 272 -8.21 22.78 -1.93
N ILE A 273 -8.21 22.78 -0.60
CA ILE A 273 -7.96 21.56 0.21
C ILE A 273 -8.99 20.50 -0.13
N ALA A 274 -10.27 20.86 -0.13
CA ALA A 274 -11.37 19.94 -0.41
C ALA A 274 -11.27 19.36 -1.82
N GLY A 275 -11.03 20.18 -2.83
CA GLY A 275 -10.86 19.76 -4.22
C GLY A 275 -9.69 18.79 -4.40
N MET A 276 -8.52 19.11 -3.87
CA MET A 276 -7.33 18.25 -3.93
C MET A 276 -7.52 16.94 -3.15
N SER A 277 -8.22 16.96 -2.01
CA SER A 277 -8.55 15.77 -1.23
C SER A 277 -9.46 14.81 -1.99
N ILE A 278 -10.47 15.34 -2.71
CA ILE A 278 -11.37 14.54 -3.54
C ILE A 278 -10.60 13.90 -4.70
N VAL A 279 -9.75 14.66 -5.38
CA VAL A 279 -8.87 14.14 -6.43
C VAL A 279 -7.98 13.01 -5.90
N GLY A 280 -7.40 13.18 -4.71
CA GLY A 280 -6.61 12.16 -4.03
C GLY A 280 -7.39 10.86 -3.78
N ARG A 281 -8.65 10.95 -3.34
CA ARG A 281 -9.52 9.78 -3.11
C ARG A 281 -9.86 9.05 -4.41
N ILE A 282 -10.21 9.77 -5.47
CA ILE A 282 -10.49 9.19 -6.78
C ILE A 282 -9.24 8.46 -7.30
N THR A 283 -8.10 9.12 -7.24
CA THR A 283 -6.82 8.54 -7.68
C THR A 283 -6.43 7.33 -6.83
N MET A 284 -6.65 7.35 -5.52
CA MET A 284 -6.38 6.21 -4.64
C MET A 284 -7.15 4.95 -5.08
N LEU A 285 -8.43 5.08 -5.43
CA LEU A 285 -9.23 3.95 -5.92
C LEU A 285 -8.72 3.41 -7.25
N VAL A 286 -8.36 4.27 -8.18
CA VAL A 286 -7.79 3.87 -9.48
C VAL A 286 -6.42 3.21 -9.29
N MET A 287 -5.57 3.79 -8.45
CA MET A 287 -4.25 3.25 -8.15
C MET A 287 -4.31 1.93 -7.39
N ALA A 288 -5.34 1.67 -6.60
CA ALA A 288 -5.54 0.38 -5.93
C ALA A 288 -5.59 -0.79 -6.93
N VAL A 289 -6.21 -0.58 -8.10
CA VAL A 289 -6.24 -1.58 -9.20
C VAL A 289 -4.84 -1.80 -9.77
N VAL A 290 -4.11 -0.73 -10.04
CA VAL A 290 -2.75 -0.80 -10.62
C VAL A 290 -1.74 -1.42 -9.64
N ILE A 291 -1.83 -1.04 -8.37
CA ILE A 291 -1.01 -1.63 -7.30
C ILE A 291 -1.33 -3.12 -7.17
N GLY A 292 -2.61 -3.48 -7.17
CA GLY A 292 -3.05 -4.87 -7.11
C GLY A 292 -2.58 -5.71 -8.31
N LEU A 293 -2.62 -5.14 -9.52
CA LEU A 293 -2.09 -5.75 -10.73
C LEU A 293 -0.57 -5.98 -10.62
N GLY A 294 0.18 -4.98 -10.20
CA GLY A 294 1.62 -5.09 -10.00
C GLY A 294 1.99 -6.07 -8.89
N GLN A 295 1.27 -6.08 -7.79
CA GLN A 295 1.45 -7.05 -6.72
C GLN A 295 1.11 -8.47 -7.15
N GLY A 296 0.14 -8.65 -8.05
CA GLY A 296 -0.17 -9.95 -8.67
C GLY A 296 0.92 -10.45 -9.62
N PHE A 297 1.68 -9.53 -10.23
CA PHE A 297 2.84 -9.85 -11.06
C PHE A 297 4.05 -10.32 -10.22
N GLN A 298 4.24 -9.83 -8.99
CA GLN A 298 5.43 -10.09 -8.16
C GLN A 298 5.72 -11.59 -7.91
N PRO A 299 4.75 -12.47 -7.59
CA PRO A 299 5.01 -13.90 -7.42
C PRO A 299 5.65 -14.52 -8.66
N LEU A 300 5.07 -14.27 -9.83
CA LEU A 300 5.63 -14.77 -11.10
C LEU A 300 7.04 -14.21 -11.34
N CYS A 301 7.25 -12.93 -11.05
CA CYS A 301 8.56 -12.28 -11.15
C CYS A 301 9.60 -13.00 -10.29
N GLY A 302 9.31 -13.24 -9.01
CA GLY A 302 10.23 -13.91 -8.08
C GLY A 302 10.56 -15.34 -8.48
N PHE A 303 9.56 -16.14 -8.84
CA PHE A 303 9.76 -17.52 -9.31
C PHE A 303 10.56 -17.57 -10.60
N CYS A 304 10.24 -16.75 -11.60
CA CYS A 304 11.00 -16.69 -12.85
C CYS A 304 12.45 -16.22 -12.65
N TYR A 305 12.67 -15.26 -11.74
CA TYR A 305 14.01 -14.80 -11.41
C TYR A 305 14.82 -15.88 -10.71
N GLY A 306 14.26 -16.58 -9.72
CA GLY A 306 14.89 -17.70 -9.03
C GLY A 306 15.21 -18.88 -9.96
N ALA A 307 14.31 -19.18 -10.89
CA ALA A 307 14.48 -20.21 -11.91
C ALA A 307 15.33 -19.78 -13.12
N LYS A 308 15.86 -18.54 -13.14
CA LYS A 308 16.63 -17.93 -14.24
C LYS A 308 15.85 -17.86 -15.58
N LEU A 309 14.54 -17.81 -15.54
CA LEU A 309 13.66 -17.71 -16.71
C LEU A 309 13.45 -16.23 -17.13
N TYR A 310 14.53 -15.54 -17.47
CA TYR A 310 14.54 -14.10 -17.74
C TYR A 310 13.68 -13.69 -18.95
N SER A 311 13.61 -14.52 -19.99
CA SER A 311 12.76 -14.24 -21.14
C SER A 311 11.27 -14.23 -20.77
N ARG A 312 10.86 -15.16 -19.90
CA ARG A 312 9.50 -15.23 -19.39
C ARG A 312 9.19 -14.03 -18.48
N LEU A 313 10.16 -13.67 -17.62
CA LEU A 313 10.06 -12.49 -16.74
C LEU A 313 9.82 -11.20 -17.54
N LYS A 314 10.59 -10.96 -18.61
CA LYS A 314 10.42 -9.79 -19.49
C LYS A 314 9.05 -9.77 -20.16
N ARG A 315 8.61 -10.91 -20.70
CA ARG A 315 7.26 -11.02 -21.30
C ARG A 315 6.16 -10.76 -20.30
N ALA A 316 6.31 -11.23 -19.06
CA ALA A 316 5.36 -10.99 -17.98
C ALA A 316 5.30 -9.51 -17.58
N TRP A 317 6.46 -8.84 -17.49
CA TRP A 317 6.52 -7.40 -17.23
C TRP A 317 5.82 -6.59 -18.34
N TRP A 318 6.11 -6.90 -19.60
CA TRP A 318 5.44 -6.24 -20.73
C TRP A 318 3.92 -6.45 -20.70
N PHE A 319 3.47 -7.68 -20.45
CA PHE A 319 2.04 -7.97 -20.33
C PHE A 319 1.38 -7.17 -19.22
N THR A 320 1.98 -7.14 -18.03
CA THR A 320 1.46 -6.38 -16.86
C THR A 320 1.41 -4.89 -17.16
N THR A 321 2.47 -4.35 -17.74
CA THR A 321 2.57 -2.93 -18.09
C THR A 321 1.53 -2.55 -19.14
N ILE A 322 1.37 -3.32 -20.21
CA ILE A 322 0.39 -3.05 -21.27
C ILE A 322 -1.04 -3.10 -20.70
N VAL A 323 -1.38 -4.16 -19.96
CA VAL A 323 -2.72 -4.29 -19.35
C VAL A 323 -3.01 -3.13 -18.40
N GLY A 324 -2.06 -2.77 -17.54
CA GLY A 324 -2.20 -1.64 -16.63
C GLY A 324 -2.32 -0.30 -17.36
N THR A 325 -1.53 -0.07 -18.42
CA THR A 325 -1.59 1.16 -19.23
C THR A 325 -2.91 1.27 -19.98
N VAL A 326 -3.39 0.19 -20.60
CA VAL A 326 -4.70 0.17 -21.29
C VAL A 326 -5.83 0.46 -20.31
N PHE A 327 -5.81 -0.17 -19.13
CA PHE A 327 -6.78 0.11 -18.08
C PHE A 327 -6.77 1.58 -17.68
N LEU A 328 -5.58 2.14 -17.41
CA LEU A 328 -5.45 3.55 -17.02
C LEU A 328 -5.83 4.52 -18.16
N LEU A 329 -5.56 4.20 -19.42
CA LEU A 329 -6.01 5.01 -20.55
C LEU A 329 -7.55 5.07 -20.65
N VAL A 330 -8.22 3.92 -20.47
CA VAL A 330 -9.68 3.86 -20.46
C VAL A 330 -10.25 4.66 -19.30
N VAL A 331 -9.74 4.44 -18.09
CA VAL A 331 -10.19 5.16 -16.89
C VAL A 331 -9.89 6.65 -16.98
N SER A 332 -8.74 7.04 -17.51
CA SER A 332 -8.38 8.45 -17.73
C SER A 332 -9.29 9.11 -18.74
N GLY A 333 -9.61 8.44 -19.85
CA GLY A 333 -10.53 8.97 -20.86
C GLY A 333 -11.94 9.18 -20.30
N LEU A 334 -12.48 8.18 -19.59
CA LEU A 334 -13.78 8.29 -18.93
C LEU A 334 -13.76 9.35 -17.82
N GLY A 335 -12.73 9.36 -16.99
CA GLY A 335 -12.57 10.36 -15.93
C GLY A 335 -12.43 11.78 -16.45
N TRP A 336 -11.81 11.96 -17.62
CA TRP A 336 -11.74 13.26 -18.29
C TRP A 336 -13.11 13.76 -18.74
N LEU A 337 -13.90 12.88 -19.35
CA LEU A 337 -15.25 13.21 -19.83
C LEU A 337 -16.19 13.55 -18.66
N PHE A 338 -16.13 12.80 -17.58
CA PHE A 338 -17.00 12.94 -16.41
C PHE A 338 -16.32 13.60 -15.21
N SER A 339 -15.28 14.42 -15.44
CA SER A 339 -14.50 15.02 -14.35
C SER A 339 -15.32 15.91 -13.43
N SER A 340 -16.27 16.66 -13.96
CA SER A 340 -17.16 17.55 -13.19
C SER A 340 -18.12 16.75 -12.31
N GLU A 341 -18.77 15.75 -12.88
CA GLU A 341 -19.72 14.88 -12.19
C GLU A 341 -19.03 14.04 -11.11
N LEU A 342 -17.81 13.57 -11.37
CA LEU A 342 -17.02 12.81 -10.41
C LEU A 342 -16.66 13.65 -9.18
N ILE A 343 -16.26 14.90 -9.35
CA ILE A 343 -15.98 15.78 -8.22
C ILE A 343 -17.27 16.17 -7.49
N ALA A 344 -18.33 16.54 -8.23
CA ALA A 344 -19.61 16.92 -7.67
C ALA A 344 -20.28 15.79 -6.87
N LEU A 345 -20.03 14.52 -7.23
CA LEU A 345 -20.51 13.35 -6.48
C LEU A 345 -20.03 13.35 -5.01
N PHE A 346 -18.83 13.86 -4.76
CA PHE A 346 -18.26 13.97 -3.40
C PHE A 346 -18.69 15.27 -2.71
N ARG A 347 -18.75 16.37 -3.44
CA ARG A 347 -19.18 17.68 -2.94
C ARG A 347 -19.66 18.57 -4.09
N ASP A 348 -20.94 18.90 -4.03
CA ASP A 348 -21.59 19.80 -4.99
C ASP A 348 -21.41 21.26 -4.54
N ASP A 349 -20.20 21.79 -4.74
CA ASP A 349 -19.81 23.16 -4.44
C ASP A 349 -19.01 23.70 -5.62
N MET A 350 -19.43 24.82 -6.19
CA MET A 350 -18.86 25.38 -7.42
C MET A 350 -17.35 25.65 -7.31
N GLU A 351 -16.89 26.14 -6.16
CA GLU A 351 -15.45 26.44 -5.98
C GLU A 351 -14.63 25.15 -5.88
N VAL A 352 -15.14 24.16 -5.13
CA VAL A 352 -14.51 22.83 -4.99
C VAL A 352 -14.46 22.11 -6.32
N VAL A 353 -15.56 22.14 -7.10
CA VAL A 353 -15.63 21.54 -8.43
C VAL A 353 -14.65 22.20 -9.39
N ALA A 354 -14.56 23.53 -9.37
CA ALA A 354 -13.64 24.27 -10.25
C ALA A 354 -12.18 23.84 -10.05
N VAL A 355 -11.70 23.80 -8.80
CA VAL A 355 -10.33 23.36 -8.47
C VAL A 355 -10.15 21.87 -8.74
N GLY A 356 -11.09 21.03 -8.28
CA GLY A 356 -11.00 19.58 -8.41
C GLY A 356 -10.98 19.10 -9.86
N VAL A 357 -11.76 19.69 -10.75
CA VAL A 357 -11.79 19.34 -12.18
C VAL A 357 -10.44 19.62 -12.86
N VAL A 358 -9.85 20.77 -12.60
CA VAL A 358 -8.55 21.14 -13.19
C VAL A 358 -7.47 20.18 -12.70
N ALA A 359 -7.37 19.96 -11.38
CA ALA A 359 -6.40 19.06 -10.79
C ALA A 359 -6.59 17.61 -11.27
N LEU A 360 -7.83 17.12 -11.32
CA LEU A 360 -8.15 15.77 -11.79
C LEU A 360 -7.74 15.58 -13.24
N ARG A 361 -8.07 16.53 -14.13
CA ARG A 361 -7.70 16.47 -15.55
C ARG A 361 -6.20 16.42 -15.77
N TRP A 362 -5.42 17.25 -15.06
CA TRP A 362 -3.97 17.19 -15.13
C TRP A 362 -3.44 15.84 -14.70
N GLN A 363 -3.96 15.31 -13.60
CA GLN A 363 -3.51 14.02 -13.08
C GLN A 363 -3.88 12.85 -14.01
N LEU A 364 -5.06 12.88 -14.62
CA LEU A 364 -5.51 11.86 -15.57
C LEU A 364 -4.64 11.79 -16.84
N LEU A 365 -4.02 12.92 -17.27
CA LEU A 365 -3.08 12.92 -18.40
C LEU A 365 -1.83 12.07 -18.15
N THR A 366 -1.31 12.08 -16.94
CA THR A 366 -0.07 11.39 -16.58
C THR A 366 -0.30 10.04 -15.94
N LEU A 367 -1.52 9.76 -15.48
CA LEU A 367 -1.91 8.53 -14.81
C LEU A 367 -1.54 7.25 -15.60
N PRO A 368 -1.70 7.16 -16.93
CA PRO A 368 -1.29 5.99 -17.71
C PRO A 368 0.18 5.60 -17.56
N LEU A 369 1.07 6.57 -17.27
CA LEU A 369 2.49 6.33 -17.04
C LEU A 369 2.74 5.54 -15.74
N CYS A 370 1.82 5.62 -14.78
CA CYS A 370 1.94 4.96 -13.47
C CYS A 370 2.00 3.43 -13.59
N ALA A 371 1.38 2.81 -14.60
CA ALA A 371 1.47 1.37 -14.81
C ALA A 371 2.92 0.91 -15.05
N THR A 372 3.65 1.64 -15.88
CA THR A 372 5.06 1.36 -16.16
C THR A 372 5.92 1.59 -14.92
N MET A 373 5.73 2.69 -14.21
CA MET A 373 6.49 3.00 -13.00
C MET A 373 6.27 1.95 -11.92
N MET A 374 5.01 1.54 -11.70
CA MET A 374 4.65 0.58 -10.65
C MET A 374 5.17 -0.82 -10.95
N SER A 375 4.97 -1.33 -12.18
CA SER A 375 5.47 -2.65 -12.59
C SER A 375 7.01 -2.70 -12.58
N SER A 376 7.68 -1.61 -12.94
CA SER A 376 9.14 -1.49 -12.90
C SER A 376 9.69 -1.45 -11.47
N ASN A 377 9.04 -0.72 -10.57
CA ASN A 377 9.40 -0.70 -9.16
C ASN A 377 9.28 -2.11 -8.55
N MET A 378 8.18 -2.80 -8.81
CA MET A 378 7.95 -4.16 -8.28
C MET A 378 8.91 -5.19 -8.87
N LEU A 379 9.27 -5.08 -10.15
CA LEU A 379 10.28 -5.94 -10.77
C LEU A 379 11.66 -5.73 -10.12
N THR A 380 12.11 -4.49 -10.02
CA THR A 380 13.43 -4.18 -9.45
C THR A 380 13.53 -4.55 -7.98
N GLN A 381 12.45 -4.38 -7.22
CA GLN A 381 12.32 -4.81 -5.83
C GLN A 381 12.43 -6.33 -5.70
N THR A 382 11.71 -7.09 -6.52
CA THR A 382 11.71 -8.55 -6.50
C THR A 382 13.02 -9.14 -7.01
N CYS A 383 13.64 -8.53 -8.01
CA CYS A 383 14.94 -8.97 -8.60
C CYS A 383 16.17 -8.56 -7.78
N ARG A 384 16.01 -8.17 -6.51
CA ARG A 384 17.14 -7.81 -5.62
C ARG A 384 18.00 -6.67 -6.17
N LYS A 385 17.35 -5.61 -6.67
CA LYS A 385 18.01 -4.38 -7.13
C LYS A 385 17.62 -3.21 -6.22
N PRO A 386 18.07 -3.18 -4.94
CA PRO A 386 17.52 -2.28 -3.92
C PRO A 386 17.69 -0.80 -4.27
N TRP A 387 18.83 -0.38 -4.82
CA TRP A 387 19.05 1.00 -5.22
C TRP A 387 18.07 1.47 -6.28
N ARG A 388 17.85 0.66 -7.33
CA ARG A 388 16.89 0.98 -8.39
C ARG A 388 15.47 0.97 -7.86
N ALA A 389 15.13 -0.02 -7.05
CA ALA A 389 13.81 -0.12 -6.45
C ALA A 389 13.51 1.07 -5.52
N ASN A 390 14.46 1.50 -4.69
CA ASN A 390 14.31 2.69 -3.84
C ASN A 390 14.23 3.98 -4.66
N LEU A 391 15.06 4.13 -5.70
CA LEU A 391 15.01 5.27 -6.60
C LEU A 391 13.62 5.38 -7.25
N LEU A 392 13.09 4.28 -7.79
CA LEU A 392 11.77 4.27 -8.43
C LEU A 392 10.63 4.47 -7.41
N ALA A 393 10.76 3.91 -6.20
CA ALA A 393 9.79 4.12 -5.13
C ALA A 393 9.74 5.57 -4.64
N ALA A 394 10.92 6.21 -4.54
CA ALA A 394 11.05 7.59 -4.05
C ALA A 394 10.76 8.63 -5.14
N SER A 395 10.91 8.29 -6.42
CA SER A 395 10.85 9.26 -7.52
C SER A 395 9.49 9.97 -7.59
N ARG A 396 8.40 9.22 -7.53
CA ARG A 396 7.04 9.74 -7.73
C ARG A 396 6.58 10.66 -6.61
N ASN A 397 6.69 10.22 -5.36
CA ASN A 397 6.12 10.94 -4.21
C ASN A 397 7.17 11.68 -3.37
N GLY A 398 8.46 11.53 -3.67
CA GLY A 398 9.55 12.17 -2.94
C GLY A 398 10.39 13.07 -3.84
N LEU A 399 11.29 12.44 -4.61
CA LEU A 399 12.35 13.13 -5.35
C LEU A 399 11.85 14.24 -6.28
N PHE A 400 10.73 14.02 -6.96
CA PHE A 400 10.16 14.99 -7.90
C PHE A 400 8.94 15.71 -7.34
N PHE A 401 8.12 15.05 -6.52
CA PHE A 401 6.93 15.70 -5.96
C PHE A 401 7.28 16.82 -4.97
N ILE A 402 8.20 16.54 -4.02
CA ILE A 402 8.53 17.53 -2.98
C ILE A 402 9.09 18.83 -3.58
N PRO A 403 10.07 18.80 -4.51
CA PRO A 403 10.50 20.03 -5.18
C PRO A 403 9.37 20.69 -5.99
N SER A 404 8.53 19.90 -6.67
CA SER A 404 7.43 20.43 -7.48
C SER A 404 6.42 21.19 -6.63
N ILE A 405 5.98 20.64 -5.49
CA ILE A 405 5.00 21.30 -4.62
C ILE A 405 5.57 22.54 -3.90
N LEU A 406 6.88 22.61 -3.73
CA LEU A 406 7.54 23.78 -3.12
C LEU A 406 7.78 24.90 -4.15
N VAL A 407 8.05 24.56 -5.41
CA VAL A 407 8.47 25.53 -6.43
C VAL A 407 7.32 25.98 -7.31
N LEU A 408 6.50 25.05 -7.84
CA LEU A 408 5.44 25.37 -8.80
C LEU A 408 4.37 26.34 -8.26
N PRO A 409 3.92 26.24 -7.01
CA PRO A 409 2.97 27.21 -6.47
C PRO A 409 3.51 28.63 -6.40
N CYS A 410 4.83 28.79 -6.23
CA CYS A 410 5.47 30.11 -6.23
C CYS A 410 5.42 30.80 -7.60
N TRP A 411 5.40 30.03 -8.70
CA TRP A 411 5.41 30.55 -10.06
C TRP A 411 4.03 30.57 -10.71
N LEU A 412 3.23 29.53 -10.45
CA LEU A 412 1.94 29.29 -11.11
C LEU A 412 0.73 29.47 -10.18
N GLY A 413 0.96 29.84 -8.91
CA GLY A 413 -0.13 29.96 -7.95
C GLY A 413 -0.86 28.66 -7.71
N LEU A 414 -2.18 28.70 -7.63
CA LEU A 414 -3.03 27.51 -7.41
C LEU A 414 -2.82 26.44 -8.48
N THR A 415 -2.66 26.83 -9.74
CA THR A 415 -2.36 25.88 -10.82
C THR A 415 -1.08 25.08 -10.55
N GLY A 416 -0.09 25.67 -9.88
CA GLY A 416 1.10 24.96 -9.44
C GLY A 416 0.81 23.80 -8.47
N VAL A 417 -0.17 23.97 -7.57
CA VAL A 417 -0.64 22.91 -6.67
C VAL A 417 -1.37 21.81 -7.47
N GLU A 418 -2.23 22.20 -8.39
CA GLU A 418 -3.02 21.28 -9.22
C GLU A 418 -2.17 20.40 -10.15
N VAL A 419 -1.04 20.93 -10.63
CA VAL A 419 -0.18 20.28 -11.64
C VAL A 419 1.00 19.51 -11.02
N CYS A 420 1.37 19.78 -9.77
CA CYS A 420 2.59 19.25 -9.15
C CYS A 420 2.71 17.72 -9.23
N GLN A 421 1.61 16.98 -9.05
CA GLN A 421 1.63 15.52 -9.16
C GLN A 421 1.89 15.06 -10.60
N SER A 422 1.30 15.74 -11.57
CA SER A 422 1.48 15.41 -13.00
C SER A 422 2.91 15.65 -13.46
N VAL A 423 3.52 16.73 -13.02
CA VAL A 423 4.94 17.02 -13.30
C VAL A 423 5.83 15.94 -12.64
N SER A 424 5.54 15.58 -11.41
CA SER A 424 6.26 14.51 -10.71
C SER A 424 6.13 13.16 -11.42
N ASP A 425 4.94 12.79 -11.86
CA ASP A 425 4.68 11.54 -12.59
C ASP A 425 5.45 11.48 -13.90
N LEU A 426 5.49 12.59 -14.65
CA LEU A 426 6.26 12.68 -15.89
C LEU A 426 7.76 12.53 -15.66
N LEU A 427 8.32 13.23 -14.68
CA LEU A 427 9.74 13.15 -14.35
C LEU A 427 10.13 11.76 -13.82
N ALA A 428 9.28 11.15 -12.99
CA ALA A 428 9.47 9.81 -12.50
C ALA A 428 9.44 8.76 -13.64
N PHE A 429 8.57 8.95 -14.63
CA PHE A 429 8.53 8.10 -15.82
C PHE A 429 9.83 8.22 -16.64
N ILE A 430 10.31 9.44 -16.86
CA ILE A 430 11.57 9.70 -17.59
C ILE A 430 12.74 8.97 -16.92
N VAL A 431 12.81 8.93 -15.59
CA VAL A 431 13.84 8.17 -14.85
C VAL A 431 13.59 6.66 -14.93
N THR A 432 12.34 6.22 -14.97
CA THR A 432 11.99 4.80 -15.03
C THR A 432 12.50 4.12 -16.29
N VAL A 433 12.43 4.79 -17.43
CA VAL A 433 12.84 4.21 -18.73
C VAL A 433 14.30 3.77 -18.75
N PRO A 434 15.31 4.62 -18.46
CA PRO A 434 16.71 4.20 -18.46
C PRO A 434 17.01 3.14 -17.40
N VAL A 435 16.39 3.22 -16.21
CA VAL A 435 16.56 2.19 -15.17
C VAL A 435 16.10 0.83 -15.66
N MET A 436 14.98 0.78 -16.40
CA MET A 436 14.47 -0.48 -16.96
C MET A 436 15.30 -1.00 -18.12
N VAL A 437 15.76 -0.13 -19.01
CA VAL A 437 16.65 -0.52 -20.11
C VAL A 437 17.92 -1.17 -19.53
N TYR A 438 18.53 -0.56 -18.53
CA TYR A 438 19.73 -1.09 -17.87
C TYR A 438 19.43 -2.41 -17.14
N THR A 439 18.32 -2.50 -16.42
CA THR A 439 17.89 -3.72 -15.72
C THR A 439 17.66 -4.87 -16.70
N PHE A 440 17.05 -4.61 -17.84
CA PHE A 440 16.84 -5.64 -18.87
C PHE A 440 18.12 -6.08 -19.59
N ARG A 441 19.12 -5.23 -19.70
CA ARG A 441 20.44 -5.61 -20.22
C ARG A 441 21.14 -6.59 -19.27
N GLU A 442 21.11 -6.31 -17.97
CA GLU A 442 21.70 -7.24 -16.97
C GLU A 442 20.97 -8.60 -16.92
N LEU A 443 19.66 -8.64 -17.18
CA LEU A 443 18.90 -9.88 -17.25
C LEU A 443 19.11 -10.67 -18.57
N ARG A 444 20.01 -10.28 -19.43
CA ARG A 444 20.41 -11.03 -20.63
C ARG A 444 21.65 -11.89 -20.41
N ALA A 445 22.45 -11.52 -19.45
CA ALA A 445 23.65 -12.27 -19.04
C ALA A 445 23.25 -13.37 -18.05
#